data_cc7deb89843c5671708ae74759520ce5
#
_entry.id   cc7deb89843c5671708ae74759520ce5
#
_cell.length_a   1.000
_cell.length_b   1.000
_cell.length_c   1.000
_cell.angle_alpha   90.00
_cell.angle_beta   90.00
_cell.angle_gamma   90.00
#
_symmetry.space_group_name_H-M   'P 1'
#
loop_
_entity.id
_entity.type
_entity.pdbx_description
1 polymer ?
#
loop_
_entity_poly.entity_id
_entity_poly.type
_entity_poly.pdbx_seq_one_letter_code
_entity_poly.pdbx_strand_id
1 'polypeptide(L)'
;MVIEYTPILELQIRKHLKMTNDSWRLDETYIKVRGKWHYLYRAVDSKGNTIDYYLSKTRDVKAAKTFLNKALGANHNQKPRVITTDKYAATINAIKNTDGYDGVKHRSSKYMNNIIEQDHRRIKRKTNSILGFKSFESASITIAGIEAFQMIKKKQVCTIVTVLDEVKFIEQLFVIG
;
A
#
# COMPACT_ATOMS: atom_id res chain seq x y z
N MET A 1 -19.90 -7.12 -8.28
CA MET A 1 -19.12 -8.15 -7.53
C MET A 1 -17.80 -7.59 -7.02
N VAL A 2 -16.75 -7.31 -7.81
CA VAL A 2 -15.45 -6.77 -7.28
C VAL A 2 -15.62 -5.43 -6.56
N ILE A 3 -16.44 -4.52 -7.08
CA ILE A 3 -16.66 -3.18 -6.52
C ILE A 3 -17.35 -3.23 -5.15
N GLU A 4 -18.22 -4.18 -4.95
CA GLU A 4 -19.08 -4.32 -3.78
C GLU A 4 -18.38 -4.97 -2.61
N TYR A 5 -17.61 -6.05 -2.86
CA TYR A 5 -16.97 -6.84 -1.81
C TYR A 5 -15.55 -6.38 -1.44
N THR A 6 -14.86 -5.66 -2.32
CA THR A 6 -13.47 -5.23 -2.08
C THR A 6 -13.31 -4.38 -0.82
N PRO A 7 -14.17 -3.37 -0.53
CA PRO A 7 -14.03 -2.59 0.70
C PRO A 7 -14.19 -3.43 1.98
N ILE A 8 -15.13 -4.39 1.95
CA ILE A 8 -15.37 -5.30 3.07
C ILE A 8 -14.14 -6.19 3.27
N LEU A 9 -13.63 -6.77 2.19
CA LEU A 9 -12.45 -7.62 2.18
C LEU A 9 -11.23 -6.88 2.75
N GLU A 10 -10.97 -5.65 2.30
CA GLU A 10 -9.86 -4.85 2.80
C GLU A 10 -9.97 -4.59 4.31
N LEU A 11 -11.14 -4.16 4.78
CA LEU A 11 -11.38 -3.91 6.20
C LEU A 11 -11.17 -5.15 7.06
N GLN A 12 -11.64 -6.31 6.62
CA GLN A 12 -11.46 -7.56 7.36
C GLN A 12 -10.00 -8.00 7.38
N ILE A 13 -9.31 -7.97 6.24
CA ILE A 13 -7.89 -8.34 6.16
C ILE A 13 -7.05 -7.48 7.10
N ARG A 14 -7.29 -6.16 7.15
CA ARG A 14 -6.55 -5.23 8.01
C ARG A 14 -6.61 -5.57 9.50
N LYS A 15 -7.69 -6.19 9.97
CA LYS A 15 -7.84 -6.64 11.37
C LYS A 15 -6.91 -7.80 11.74
N HIS A 16 -6.45 -8.56 10.75
CA HIS A 16 -5.67 -9.78 10.94
C HIS A 16 -4.23 -9.65 10.44
N LEU A 17 -3.77 -8.45 10.09
CA LEU A 17 -2.40 -8.25 9.61
C LEU A 17 -1.37 -8.36 10.73
N LYS A 18 -0.27 -9.02 10.42
CA LYS A 18 0.93 -9.06 11.26
C LYS A 18 1.54 -7.66 11.34
N MET A 19 2.17 -7.37 12.48
CA MET A 19 2.94 -6.13 12.65
C MET A 19 4.04 -6.02 11.59
N THR A 20 4.11 -4.87 10.94
CA THR A 20 5.22 -4.51 10.06
C THR A 20 6.47 -4.16 10.88
N ASN A 21 7.64 -4.14 10.25
CA ASN A 21 8.84 -3.68 10.94
C ASN A 21 9.05 -2.16 10.81
N ASP A 22 10.04 -1.63 11.52
CA ASP A 22 10.34 -0.20 11.67
C ASP A 22 11.20 0.40 10.53
N SER A 23 11.48 -0.37 9.49
CA SER A 23 12.28 0.08 8.35
C SER A 23 11.41 0.14 7.09
N TRP A 24 10.96 1.35 6.75
CA TRP A 24 10.03 1.58 5.66
C TRP A 24 10.73 2.00 4.36
N ARG A 25 10.14 1.63 3.24
CA ARG A 25 10.50 2.08 1.89
C ARG A 25 9.26 2.65 1.23
N LEU A 26 9.35 3.91 0.86
CA LEU A 26 8.27 4.64 0.20
C LEU A 26 8.65 4.95 -1.24
N ASP A 27 7.69 4.78 -2.12
CA ASP A 27 7.83 5.18 -3.52
C ASP A 27 6.44 5.43 -4.14
N GLU A 28 6.42 6.17 -5.25
CA GLU A 28 5.20 6.40 -6.02
C GLU A 28 5.26 5.69 -7.36
N THR A 29 4.10 5.22 -7.79
CA THR A 29 3.91 4.72 -9.15
C THR A 29 2.70 5.38 -9.81
N TYR A 30 2.63 5.28 -11.14
CA TYR A 30 1.62 5.96 -11.93
C TYR A 30 0.51 4.99 -12.33
N ILE A 31 -0.74 5.45 -12.20
CA ILE A 31 -1.95 4.73 -12.62
C ILE A 31 -2.73 5.61 -13.60
N LYS A 32 -3.12 5.06 -14.74
CA LYS A 32 -3.87 5.78 -15.75
C LYS A 32 -5.39 5.61 -15.53
N VAL A 33 -6.10 6.72 -15.33
CA VAL A 33 -7.55 6.74 -15.15
C VAL A 33 -8.15 7.73 -16.15
N ARG A 34 -9.06 7.27 -17.02
CA ARG A 34 -9.64 8.10 -18.11
C ARG A 34 -8.58 8.86 -18.91
N GLY A 35 -7.48 8.19 -19.23
CA GLY A 35 -6.39 8.81 -19.98
C GLY A 35 -5.47 9.74 -19.17
N LYS A 36 -5.80 10.10 -17.94
CA LYS A 36 -5.02 10.98 -17.06
C LYS A 36 -4.19 10.17 -16.07
N TRP A 37 -2.98 10.65 -15.78
CA TRP A 37 -2.11 10.04 -14.78
C TRP A 37 -2.53 10.42 -13.37
N HIS A 38 -2.58 9.39 -12.50
CA HIS A 38 -2.79 9.49 -11.07
C HIS A 38 -1.63 8.82 -10.36
N TYR A 39 -1.46 9.08 -9.09
CA TYR A 39 -0.27 8.71 -8.32
C TYR A 39 -0.65 7.75 -7.23
N LEU A 40 -0.07 6.56 -7.27
CA LEU A 40 -0.23 5.55 -6.23
C LEU A 40 0.99 5.59 -5.31
N TYR A 41 0.83 6.21 -4.14
CA TYR A 41 1.79 6.17 -3.05
C TYR A 41 1.75 4.80 -2.40
N ARG A 42 2.90 4.24 -2.12
CA ARG A 42 3.01 2.93 -1.48
C ARG A 42 4.18 2.90 -0.51
N ALA A 43 4.01 2.11 0.56
CA ALA A 43 5.09 1.79 1.46
C ALA A 43 5.14 0.29 1.74
N VAL A 44 6.34 -0.24 1.80
CA VAL A 44 6.63 -1.61 2.25
C VAL A 44 7.72 -1.58 3.32
N ASP A 45 7.72 -2.59 4.18
CA ASP A 45 8.80 -2.76 5.15
C ASP A 45 10.05 -3.41 4.51
N SER A 46 11.10 -3.61 5.29
CA SER A 46 12.34 -4.22 4.79
C SER A 46 12.20 -5.68 4.37
N LYS A 47 11.12 -6.36 4.77
CA LYS A 47 10.79 -7.72 4.34
C LYS A 47 9.86 -7.75 3.12
N GLY A 48 9.43 -6.59 2.64
CA GLY A 48 8.48 -6.45 1.53
C GLY A 48 7.02 -6.55 1.92
N ASN A 49 6.69 -6.57 3.23
CA ASN A 49 5.32 -6.51 3.69
C ASN A 49 4.72 -5.14 3.37
N THR A 50 3.48 -5.11 2.93
CA THR A 50 2.76 -3.86 2.65
C THR A 50 2.49 -3.13 3.97
N ILE A 51 2.94 -1.89 4.07
CA ILE A 51 2.62 -0.97 5.15
C ILE A 51 1.29 -0.30 4.87
N ASP A 52 1.23 0.45 3.78
CA ASP A 52 -0.01 1.03 3.28
C ASP A 52 0.14 1.53 1.83
N TYR A 53 -0.97 1.96 1.24
CA TYR A 53 -1.05 2.56 -0.09
C TYR A 53 -2.10 3.68 -0.10
N TYR A 54 -1.97 4.61 -1.06
CA TYR A 54 -2.90 5.71 -1.24
C TYR A 54 -2.90 6.18 -2.70
N LEU A 55 -4.08 6.15 -3.35
CA LEU A 55 -4.24 6.68 -4.70
C LEU A 55 -4.61 8.16 -4.63
N SER A 56 -3.84 9.01 -5.29
CA SER A 56 -4.08 10.46 -5.35
C SER A 56 -4.22 10.95 -6.78
N LYS A 57 -5.01 12.02 -6.95
CA LYS A 57 -5.09 12.75 -8.22
C LYS A 57 -3.88 13.65 -8.45
N THR A 58 -3.19 14.04 -7.40
CA THR A 58 -2.07 14.97 -7.41
C THR A 58 -0.81 14.34 -6.84
N ARG A 59 0.35 14.85 -7.26
CA ARG A 59 1.67 14.48 -6.73
C ARG A 59 2.26 15.69 -6.01
N ASP A 60 1.83 15.90 -4.78
CA ASP A 60 2.23 17.05 -3.98
C ASP A 60 2.46 16.68 -2.50
N VAL A 61 2.91 17.66 -1.73
CA VAL A 61 3.17 17.49 -0.28
C VAL A 61 1.91 17.09 0.47
N LYS A 62 0.73 17.61 0.08
CA LYS A 62 -0.55 17.31 0.73
C LYS A 62 -0.93 15.82 0.54
N ALA A 63 -0.80 15.31 -0.68
CA ALA A 63 -1.05 13.91 -0.97
C ALA A 63 -0.08 12.99 -0.21
N ALA A 64 1.21 13.34 -0.17
CA ALA A 64 2.21 12.61 0.60
C ALA A 64 1.90 12.62 2.10
N LYS A 65 1.51 13.76 2.68
CA LYS A 65 1.08 13.85 4.10
C LYS A 65 -0.15 12.98 4.39
N THR A 66 -1.16 13.02 3.51
CA THR A 66 -2.36 12.17 3.66
C THR A 66 -1.98 10.69 3.68
N PHE A 67 -1.08 10.28 2.80
CA PHE A 67 -0.57 8.91 2.77
C PHE A 67 0.18 8.54 4.06
N LEU A 68 1.09 9.41 4.53
CA LEU A 68 1.88 9.18 5.73
C LEU A 68 0.99 9.08 6.98
N ASN A 69 -0.01 9.95 7.13
CA ASN A 69 -0.97 9.89 8.23
C ASN A 69 -1.78 8.58 8.20
N LYS A 70 -2.22 8.15 7.02
CA LYS A 70 -2.90 6.87 6.85
C LYS A 70 -2.02 5.70 7.29
N ALA A 71 -0.74 5.71 6.89
CA ALA A 71 0.20 4.65 7.25
C ALA A 71 0.49 4.60 8.74
N LEU A 72 0.63 5.75 9.43
CA LEU A 72 0.81 5.80 10.89
C LEU A 72 -0.44 5.39 11.66
N GLY A 73 -1.63 5.72 11.15
CA GLY A 73 -2.91 5.41 11.80
C GLY A 73 -3.32 3.95 11.71
N ALA A 74 -2.62 3.12 10.95
CA ALA A 74 -2.96 1.71 10.79
C ALA A 74 -2.37 0.86 11.93
N ASN A 75 -3.22 0.14 12.66
CA ASN A 75 -2.88 -0.62 13.87
C ASN A 75 -1.80 -1.69 13.67
N HIS A 76 -1.63 -2.22 12.45
CA HIS A 76 -0.63 -3.22 12.13
C HIS A 76 0.74 -2.61 11.78
N ASN A 77 0.88 -1.29 11.80
CA ASN A 77 2.12 -0.63 11.47
C ASN A 77 2.89 -0.19 12.71
N GLN A 78 4.15 -0.63 12.78
CA GLN A 78 5.09 -0.12 13.75
C GLN A 78 5.59 1.25 13.28
N LYS A 79 5.71 2.23 14.20
CA LYS A 79 6.30 3.54 13.90
C LYS A 79 7.69 3.35 13.27
N PRO A 80 7.99 4.00 12.12
CA PRO A 80 9.25 3.81 11.46
C PRO A 80 10.41 4.46 12.23
N ARG A 81 11.51 3.74 12.37
CA ARG A 81 12.80 4.26 12.81
C ARG A 81 13.57 4.85 11.62
N VAL A 82 13.39 4.27 10.44
CA VAL A 82 14.01 4.72 9.21
C VAL A 82 13.06 4.63 8.03
N ILE A 83 13.06 5.68 7.20
CA ILE A 83 12.33 5.72 5.94
C ILE A 83 13.31 5.91 4.79
N THR A 84 13.24 5.02 3.80
CA THR A 84 13.98 5.13 2.55
C THR A 84 13.04 5.58 1.45
N THR A 85 13.40 6.64 0.71
CA THR A 85 12.66 7.13 -0.45
C THR A 85 13.61 7.34 -1.62
N ASP A 86 13.05 7.59 -2.81
CA ASP A 86 13.78 8.25 -3.86
C ASP A 86 14.07 9.73 -3.46
N LYS A 87 14.67 10.50 -4.36
CA LYS A 87 15.05 11.90 -4.11
C LYS A 87 13.90 12.90 -4.31
N TYR A 88 12.64 12.45 -4.33
CA TYR A 88 11.51 13.35 -4.59
C TYR A 88 11.25 14.30 -3.40
N ALA A 89 11.44 15.59 -3.67
CA ALA A 89 11.42 16.64 -2.63
C ALA A 89 10.09 16.74 -1.87
N ALA A 90 8.94 16.52 -2.53
CA ALA A 90 7.63 16.60 -1.89
C ALA A 90 7.46 15.52 -0.81
N THR A 91 7.89 14.29 -1.07
CA THR A 91 7.85 13.18 -0.09
C THR A 91 8.79 13.46 1.09
N ILE A 92 10.00 13.98 0.81
CA ILE A 92 10.95 14.36 1.86
C ILE A 92 10.38 15.46 2.75
N ASN A 93 9.79 16.50 2.13
CA ASN A 93 9.14 17.59 2.87
C ASN A 93 7.93 17.12 3.67
N ALA A 94 7.15 16.19 3.13
CA ALA A 94 6.04 15.61 3.84
C ALA A 94 6.49 14.86 5.10
N ILE A 95 7.55 14.03 5.00
CA ILE A 95 8.11 13.29 6.15
C ILE A 95 8.56 14.27 7.24
N LYS A 96 9.28 15.34 6.89
CA LYS A 96 9.79 16.32 7.84
C LYS A 96 8.69 17.13 8.55
N ASN A 97 7.54 17.30 7.91
CA ASN A 97 6.47 18.19 8.38
C ASN A 97 5.17 17.42 8.72
N THR A 98 5.24 16.12 8.95
CA THR A 98 4.10 15.30 9.40
C THR A 98 4.36 14.86 10.82
N ASP A 99 3.42 15.16 11.73
CA ASP A 99 3.50 14.73 13.12
C ASP A 99 3.61 13.22 13.23
N GLY A 100 4.36 12.76 14.22
CA GLY A 100 4.61 11.34 14.42
C GLY A 100 5.85 10.79 13.69
N TYR A 101 6.47 11.57 12.81
CA TYR A 101 7.72 11.20 12.14
C TYR A 101 8.96 11.88 12.77
N ASP A 102 8.79 12.52 13.93
CA ASP A 102 9.89 13.14 14.65
C ASP A 102 10.95 12.12 15.02
N GLY A 103 12.23 12.45 14.74
CA GLY A 103 13.37 11.57 14.98
C GLY A 103 13.53 10.42 13.98
N VAL A 104 12.66 10.30 12.98
CA VAL A 104 12.79 9.27 11.94
C VAL A 104 13.97 9.59 11.03
N LYS A 105 14.85 8.61 10.87
CA LYS A 105 16.00 8.74 9.97
C LYS A 105 15.55 8.62 8.52
N HIS A 106 15.67 9.70 7.75
CA HIS A 106 15.45 9.65 6.31
C HIS A 106 16.71 9.19 5.56
N ARG A 107 16.55 8.24 4.63
CA ARG A 107 17.59 7.79 3.70
C ARG A 107 17.10 8.01 2.26
N SER A 108 17.93 8.66 1.46
CA SER A 108 17.72 8.76 0.02
C SER A 108 18.66 7.81 -0.69
N SER A 109 18.15 6.72 -1.25
CA SER A 109 18.98 5.73 -1.92
C SER A 109 18.21 5.03 -3.03
N LYS A 110 18.69 5.18 -4.27
CA LYS A 110 18.14 4.52 -5.45
C LYS A 110 18.24 2.98 -5.34
N TYR A 111 19.33 2.48 -4.80
CA TYR A 111 19.59 1.03 -4.74
C TYR A 111 18.83 0.30 -3.63
N MET A 112 18.39 1.00 -2.59
CA MET A 112 17.63 0.41 -1.50
C MET A 112 16.13 0.29 -1.77
N ASN A 113 15.66 0.81 -2.91
CA ASN A 113 14.24 0.78 -3.31
C ASN A 113 13.86 -0.44 -4.16
N ASN A 114 14.80 -1.34 -4.46
CA ASN A 114 14.52 -2.52 -5.30
C ASN A 114 13.33 -3.36 -4.79
N ILE A 115 13.13 -3.45 -3.47
CA ILE A 115 12.02 -4.21 -2.88
C ILE A 115 10.68 -3.58 -3.25
N ILE A 116 10.53 -2.27 -3.10
CA ILE A 116 9.29 -1.57 -3.45
C ILE A 116 9.10 -1.48 -4.97
N GLU A 117 10.18 -1.36 -5.74
CA GLU A 117 10.10 -1.39 -7.21
C GLU A 117 9.60 -2.75 -7.73
N GLN A 118 10.07 -3.86 -7.15
CA GLN A 118 9.55 -5.20 -7.47
C GLN A 118 8.07 -5.32 -7.09
N ASP A 119 7.69 -4.74 -5.98
CA ASP A 119 6.29 -4.73 -5.52
C ASP A 119 5.41 -3.89 -6.45
N HIS A 120 5.90 -2.75 -6.96
CA HIS A 120 5.23 -1.95 -8.00
C HIS A 120 5.03 -2.73 -9.29
N ARG A 121 5.98 -3.57 -9.73
CA ARG A 121 5.83 -4.40 -10.93
C ARG A 121 4.65 -5.36 -10.82
N ARG A 122 4.40 -5.91 -9.62
CA ARG A 122 3.24 -6.79 -9.36
C ARG A 122 1.92 -6.06 -9.55
N ILE A 123 1.83 -4.82 -9.04
CA ILE A 123 0.65 -3.98 -9.21
C ILE A 123 0.47 -3.58 -10.67
N LYS A 124 1.53 -3.04 -11.30
CA LYS A 124 1.50 -2.62 -12.71
C LYS A 124 1.08 -3.75 -13.65
N ARG A 125 1.60 -4.97 -13.45
CA ARG A 125 1.20 -6.12 -14.26
C ARG A 125 -0.30 -6.38 -14.20
N LYS A 126 -0.93 -6.22 -13.03
CA LYS A 126 -2.38 -6.39 -12.87
C LYS A 126 -3.17 -5.20 -13.41
N THR A 127 -2.71 -3.97 -13.17
CA THR A 127 -3.41 -2.77 -13.64
C THR A 127 -3.27 -2.54 -15.15
N ASN A 128 -2.15 -2.95 -15.75
CA ASN A 128 -1.94 -2.84 -17.21
C ASN A 128 -2.79 -3.84 -18.01
N SER A 129 -3.17 -4.97 -17.41
CA SER A 129 -4.11 -5.92 -18.05
C SER A 129 -5.56 -5.42 -18.07
N ILE A 130 -5.85 -4.38 -17.30
CA ILE A 130 -7.15 -3.71 -17.30
C ILE A 130 -7.13 -2.64 -18.39
N LEU A 131 -8.08 -2.65 -19.31
CA LEU A 131 -8.22 -1.69 -20.43
C LEU A 131 -8.42 -0.21 -20.01
N GLY A 132 -7.91 0.15 -18.84
CA GLY A 132 -8.01 1.47 -18.21
C GLY A 132 -9.19 1.57 -17.25
N PHE A 133 -9.01 2.40 -16.24
CA PHE A 133 -10.06 2.67 -15.26
C PHE A 133 -11.02 3.74 -15.78
N LYS A 134 -12.31 3.47 -15.68
CA LYS A 134 -13.38 4.38 -16.12
C LYS A 134 -13.62 5.54 -15.13
N SER A 135 -13.22 5.40 -13.87
CA SER A 135 -13.33 6.44 -12.85
C SER A 135 -12.24 6.30 -11.80
N PHE A 136 -11.98 7.39 -11.06
CA PHE A 136 -11.05 7.38 -9.92
C PHE A 136 -11.53 6.42 -8.83
N GLU A 137 -12.83 6.38 -8.60
CA GLU A 137 -13.46 5.50 -7.63
C GLU A 137 -13.26 4.02 -7.98
N SER A 138 -13.56 3.63 -9.23
CA SER A 138 -13.34 2.25 -9.68
C SER A 138 -11.85 1.86 -9.64
N ALA A 139 -10.95 2.79 -9.92
CA ALA A 139 -9.51 2.58 -9.79
C ALA A 139 -9.13 2.34 -8.32
N SER A 140 -9.63 3.17 -7.41
CA SER A 140 -9.35 3.07 -5.97
C SER A 140 -9.82 1.73 -5.41
N ILE A 141 -11.05 1.33 -5.71
CA ILE A 141 -11.62 0.04 -5.26
C ILE A 141 -10.84 -1.14 -5.83
N THR A 142 -10.52 -1.11 -7.12
CA THR A 142 -9.76 -2.20 -7.75
C THR A 142 -8.36 -2.32 -7.17
N ILE A 143 -7.67 -1.19 -6.95
CA ILE A 143 -6.34 -1.18 -6.32
C ILE A 143 -6.43 -1.72 -4.90
N ALA A 144 -7.44 -1.34 -4.12
CA ALA A 144 -7.68 -1.89 -2.79
C ALA A 144 -7.79 -3.42 -2.80
N GLY A 145 -8.55 -3.98 -3.75
CA GLY A 145 -8.64 -5.44 -3.93
C GLY A 145 -7.31 -6.09 -4.31
N ILE A 146 -6.53 -5.45 -5.20
CA ILE A 146 -5.21 -5.94 -5.59
C ILE A 146 -4.26 -5.94 -4.38
N GLU A 147 -4.23 -4.87 -3.59
CA GLU A 147 -3.37 -4.76 -2.40
C GLU A 147 -3.78 -5.75 -1.32
N ALA A 148 -5.08 -5.90 -1.05
CA ALA A 148 -5.61 -6.89 -0.13
C ALA A 148 -5.17 -8.30 -0.52
N PHE A 149 -5.30 -8.67 -1.80
CA PHE A 149 -4.83 -9.94 -2.32
C PHE A 149 -3.31 -10.11 -2.20
N GLN A 150 -2.53 -9.02 -2.43
CA GLN A 150 -1.08 -9.07 -2.24
C GLN A 150 -0.70 -9.30 -0.78
N MET A 151 -1.40 -8.69 0.18
CA MET A 151 -1.16 -8.92 1.62
C MET A 151 -1.38 -10.40 1.99
N ILE A 152 -2.41 -11.06 1.44
CA ILE A 152 -2.63 -12.49 1.63
C ILE A 152 -1.45 -13.28 1.03
N LYS A 153 -1.09 -13.03 -0.23
CA LYS A 153 0.01 -13.74 -0.93
C LYS A 153 1.38 -13.54 -0.29
N LYS A 154 1.59 -12.42 0.38
CA LYS A 154 2.80 -12.15 1.19
C LYS A 154 2.74 -12.82 2.57
N LYS A 155 1.67 -13.54 2.90
CA LYS A 155 1.45 -14.16 4.21
C LYS A 155 1.49 -13.15 5.37
N GLN A 156 0.99 -11.94 5.11
CA GLN A 156 0.89 -10.89 6.12
C GLN A 156 -0.28 -11.10 7.09
N VAL A 157 -1.22 -11.96 6.78
CA VAL A 157 -2.36 -12.31 7.65
C VAL A 157 -1.90 -13.32 8.70
N CYS A 158 -2.21 -13.07 9.96
CA CYS A 158 -1.73 -13.89 11.10
C CYS A 158 -2.12 -15.35 11.01
N THR A 159 -3.31 -15.65 10.49
CA THR A 159 -3.89 -16.99 10.43
C THR A 159 -3.44 -17.78 9.20
N ILE A 160 -2.72 -17.18 8.26
CA ILE A 160 -2.34 -17.82 6.99
C ILE A 160 -0.90 -18.29 7.03
N VAL A 161 -0.73 -19.61 6.98
CA VAL A 161 0.58 -20.28 6.87
C VAL A 161 0.67 -21.08 5.57
N THR A 162 -0.40 -21.81 5.24
CA THR A 162 -0.49 -22.67 4.06
C THR A 162 -1.45 -22.12 3.01
N VAL A 163 -1.47 -22.70 1.82
CA VAL A 163 -2.45 -22.39 0.77
C VAL A 163 -3.87 -22.74 1.22
N LEU A 164 -4.02 -23.82 2.00
CA LEU A 164 -5.32 -24.21 2.53
C LEU A 164 -5.87 -23.17 3.51
N ASP A 165 -4.99 -22.56 4.32
CA ASP A 165 -5.38 -21.48 5.22
C ASP A 165 -5.81 -20.23 4.43
N GLU A 166 -5.17 -19.93 3.27
CA GLU A 166 -5.62 -18.85 2.38
C GLU A 166 -7.07 -19.07 1.92
N VAL A 167 -7.39 -20.28 1.49
CA VAL A 167 -8.75 -20.64 1.02
C VAL A 167 -9.75 -20.51 2.16
N LYS A 168 -9.48 -21.13 3.31
CA LYS A 168 -10.35 -21.07 4.49
C LYS A 168 -10.57 -19.64 4.97
N PHE A 169 -9.52 -18.84 5.01
CA PHE A 169 -9.62 -17.43 5.41
C PHE A 169 -10.52 -16.64 4.45
N ILE A 170 -10.35 -16.83 3.13
CA ILE A 170 -11.18 -16.20 2.13
C ILE A 170 -12.66 -16.64 2.27
N GLU A 171 -12.91 -17.93 2.44
CA GLU A 171 -14.25 -18.46 2.67
C GLU A 171 -14.92 -17.83 3.90
N GLN A 172 -14.20 -17.74 5.01
CA GLN A 172 -14.70 -17.12 6.24
C GLN A 172 -15.08 -15.64 6.05
N LEU A 173 -14.35 -14.89 5.19
CA LEU A 173 -14.65 -13.49 4.91
C LEU A 173 -15.98 -13.30 4.17
N PHE A 174 -16.42 -14.30 3.41
CA PHE A 174 -17.68 -14.27 2.66
C PHE A 174 -18.88 -14.88 3.40
N VAL A 175 -18.64 -15.64 4.47
CA VAL A 175 -19.71 -16.24 5.30
C VAL A 175 -20.27 -15.25 6.33
N ILE A 176 -19.56 -14.16 6.61
CA ILE A 176 -19.93 -13.13 7.62
C ILE A 176 -20.72 -11.96 6.96
N GLY A 177 -21.09 -12.08 5.70
CA GLY A 177 -21.86 -11.07 4.95
C GLY A 177 -23.34 -11.41 4.85
#